data_b5507ecdf1b51677de6de6fccda884db
#
_entry.id   b5507ecdf1b51677de6de6fccda884db
#
_cell.length_a   1.000
_cell.length_b   1.000
_cell.length_c   1.000
_cell.angle_alpha   90.00
_cell.angle_beta   90.00
_cell.angle_gamma   90.00
#
_symmetry.space_group_name_H-M   'P 1'
#
loop_
_entity.id
_entity.type
_entity.pdbx_description
1 polymer ?
#
loop_
_entity_poly.entity_id
_entity_poly.type
_entity_poly.pdbx_seq_one_letter_code
_entity_poly.pdbx_strand_id
1 'polypeptide(L)'
;MQIITSDSSHQANKGFLATVGVFDGVHKGHVYLISQLLENARRLDLSPLIITFNELPENVLAGEIKQFQLLSVSEKLEKLERAGAENCLLLDFTLELSQLSSREFMSLMNNQFGVKGFYAGYNHNFGNKKSSNETLEDAANSLGLLLVRGEEFSDVTGNRRFSSTTIRNSLLNNNIKEATSLLGYHYEIAGTVIHGQQRGRTIGFPTANIMPDSHLKLIPKTGVYACRAFINDFISPAMVNIGYNPTAGLLEKPSIEAHILDLPKDTDLYGTEIKVQFFDFLRKEKKFPNFEELREQILRDRQMTLEIMSQP
;
A
#
# COMPACT_ATOMS: atom_id res chain seq x y z
N MET A 1 -1.96 17.81 -2.08
CA MET A 1 -2.00 17.26 -3.47
C MET A 1 -3.38 17.49 -4.08
N GLN A 2 -3.44 17.95 -5.34
CA GLN A 2 -4.71 18.06 -6.07
C GLN A 2 -5.06 16.69 -6.67
N ILE A 3 -6.26 16.20 -6.39
CA ILE A 3 -6.77 14.95 -6.97
C ILE A 3 -7.68 15.31 -8.15
N ILE A 4 -7.38 14.73 -9.31
CA ILE A 4 -8.11 14.88 -10.57
C ILE A 4 -8.80 13.54 -10.84
N THR A 5 -10.06 13.54 -11.22
CA THR A 5 -10.81 12.34 -11.59
C THR A 5 -11.14 12.34 -13.09
N SER A 6 -11.54 11.19 -13.62
CA SER A 6 -11.89 11.01 -15.02
C SER A 6 -12.96 11.99 -15.54
N ASP A 7 -13.87 12.43 -14.66
CA ASP A 7 -14.99 13.32 -15.01
C ASP A 7 -14.61 14.80 -14.96
N SER A 8 -13.42 15.13 -14.46
CA SER A 8 -12.94 16.51 -14.37
C SER A 8 -12.10 16.87 -15.59
N SER A 9 -12.54 17.86 -16.39
CA SER A 9 -11.69 18.52 -17.37
C SER A 9 -10.74 19.47 -16.66
N HIS A 10 -9.57 18.99 -16.27
CA HIS A 10 -8.57 19.84 -15.63
C HIS A 10 -7.35 19.95 -16.55
N GLN A 11 -7.05 21.18 -16.98
CA GLN A 11 -5.84 21.47 -17.75
C GLN A 11 -4.97 22.42 -16.93
N ALA A 12 -3.74 22.03 -16.66
CA ALA A 12 -2.77 22.95 -16.10
C ALA A 12 -2.42 24.06 -17.11
N ASN A 13 -2.23 25.27 -16.64
CA ASN A 13 -1.86 26.43 -17.50
C ASN A 13 -0.62 26.16 -18.36
N LYS A 14 0.32 25.37 -17.84
CA LYS A 14 1.59 25.01 -18.53
C LYS A 14 1.60 23.60 -19.15
N GLY A 15 0.54 22.83 -18.94
CA GLY A 15 0.49 21.40 -19.28
C GLY A 15 1.23 20.52 -18.26
N PHE A 16 1.10 19.19 -18.44
CA PHE A 16 1.65 18.23 -17.49
C PHE A 16 2.78 17.40 -18.09
N LEU A 17 3.83 17.14 -17.28
CA LEU A 17 4.69 15.97 -17.42
C LEU A 17 4.14 14.87 -16.52
N ALA A 18 3.70 13.76 -17.10
CA ALA A 18 2.99 12.70 -16.40
C ALA A 18 3.85 11.44 -16.23
N THR A 19 3.70 10.75 -15.10
CA THR A 19 4.13 9.36 -14.96
C THR A 19 2.93 8.47 -14.70
N VAL A 20 2.94 7.24 -15.22
CA VAL A 20 1.83 6.29 -15.11
C VAL A 20 2.28 5.13 -14.25
N GLY A 21 1.45 4.66 -13.33
CA GLY A 21 1.78 3.49 -12.52
C GLY A 21 0.67 3.10 -11.56
N VAL A 22 0.71 1.87 -11.09
CA VAL A 22 -0.21 1.37 -10.06
C VAL A 22 0.11 1.98 -8.70
N PHE A 23 1.38 2.27 -8.44
CA PHE A 23 1.92 2.85 -7.21
C PHE A 23 1.49 2.11 -5.94
N ASP A 24 1.26 0.81 -6.05
CA ASP A 24 0.88 0.01 -4.90
C ASP A 24 2.06 -0.16 -3.93
N GLY A 25 1.85 0.28 -2.69
CA GLY A 25 2.87 0.34 -1.65
C GLY A 25 3.72 1.61 -1.64
N VAL A 26 3.64 2.50 -2.63
CA VAL A 26 4.46 3.74 -2.73
C VAL A 26 5.87 3.54 -2.14
N HIS A 27 6.53 2.44 -2.53
CA HIS A 27 7.83 2.00 -2.01
C HIS A 27 8.98 2.90 -2.46
N LYS A 28 10.18 2.70 -1.93
CA LYS A 28 11.37 3.53 -2.23
C LYS A 28 11.62 3.75 -3.73
N GLY A 29 11.40 2.73 -4.57
CA GLY A 29 11.50 2.88 -6.03
C GLY A 29 10.45 3.83 -6.61
N HIS A 30 9.22 3.85 -6.08
CA HIS A 30 8.20 4.82 -6.47
C HIS A 30 8.56 6.23 -6.00
N VAL A 31 9.05 6.37 -4.75
CA VAL A 31 9.49 7.68 -4.22
C VAL A 31 10.62 8.25 -5.08
N TYR A 32 11.58 7.42 -5.49
CA TYR A 32 12.63 7.84 -6.41
C TYR A 32 12.05 8.27 -7.77
N LEU A 33 11.16 7.49 -8.37
CA LEU A 33 10.50 7.84 -9.62
C LEU A 33 9.79 9.20 -9.53
N ILE A 34 9.08 9.44 -8.42
CA ILE A 34 8.38 10.70 -8.16
C ILE A 34 9.38 11.85 -8.05
N SER A 35 10.48 11.70 -7.31
CA SER A 35 11.49 12.74 -7.19
C SER A 35 12.09 13.14 -8.55
N GLN A 36 12.35 12.16 -9.41
CA GLN A 36 12.84 12.40 -10.77
C GLN A 36 11.78 13.06 -11.66
N LEU A 37 10.50 12.68 -11.53
CA LEU A 37 9.39 13.37 -12.20
C LEU A 37 9.35 14.84 -11.83
N LEU A 38 9.41 15.17 -10.54
CA LEU A 38 9.37 16.55 -10.04
C LEU A 38 10.54 17.39 -10.58
N GLU A 39 11.75 16.84 -10.57
CA GLU A 39 12.95 17.51 -11.10
C GLU A 39 12.80 17.78 -12.60
N ASN A 40 12.41 16.78 -13.39
CA ASN A 40 12.26 16.93 -14.83
C ASN A 40 11.09 17.86 -15.22
N ALA A 41 9.98 17.83 -14.48
CA ALA A 41 8.85 18.73 -14.70
C ALA A 41 9.29 20.20 -14.53
N ARG A 42 10.04 20.51 -13.46
CA ARG A 42 10.61 21.87 -13.24
C ARG A 42 11.53 22.27 -14.38
N ARG A 43 12.43 21.39 -14.83
CA ARG A 43 13.37 21.66 -15.92
C ARG A 43 12.67 21.95 -17.24
N LEU A 44 11.51 21.31 -17.49
CA LEU A 44 10.72 21.45 -18.72
C LEU A 44 9.64 22.53 -18.64
N ASP A 45 9.53 23.26 -17.52
CA ASP A 45 8.47 24.24 -17.24
C ASP A 45 7.05 23.64 -17.36
N LEU A 46 6.89 22.36 -16.91
CA LEU A 46 5.62 21.63 -16.86
C LEU A 46 5.21 21.36 -15.42
N SER A 47 3.91 21.12 -15.19
CA SER A 47 3.41 20.66 -13.90
C SER A 47 3.58 19.14 -13.77
N PRO A 48 4.04 18.59 -12.63
CA PRO A 48 4.14 17.15 -12.45
C PRO A 48 2.75 16.52 -12.26
N LEU A 49 2.51 15.36 -12.87
CA LEU A 49 1.26 14.60 -12.75
C LEU A 49 1.55 13.13 -12.51
N ILE A 50 0.98 12.55 -11.47
CA ILE A 50 0.95 11.10 -11.26
C ILE A 50 -0.37 10.58 -11.78
N ILE A 51 -0.34 9.61 -12.69
CA ILE A 51 -1.52 8.88 -13.17
C ILE A 51 -1.52 7.51 -12.50
N THR A 52 -2.55 7.22 -11.71
CA THR A 52 -2.72 5.94 -11.00
C THR A 52 -4.17 5.44 -11.08
N PHE A 53 -4.43 4.27 -10.51
CA PHE A 53 -5.70 3.57 -10.67
C PHE A 53 -6.35 3.27 -9.31
N ASN A 54 -7.67 3.22 -9.26
CA ASN A 54 -8.43 2.83 -8.07
C ASN A 54 -8.18 1.37 -7.67
N GLU A 55 -8.08 0.49 -8.67
CA GLU A 55 -7.90 -0.95 -8.47
C GLU A 55 -6.63 -1.46 -9.16
N LEU A 56 -6.21 -2.67 -8.76
CA LEU A 56 -5.11 -3.36 -9.44
C LEU A 56 -5.58 -3.83 -10.81
N PRO A 57 -4.85 -3.50 -11.89
CA PRO A 57 -5.17 -3.97 -13.24
C PRO A 57 -5.40 -5.48 -13.34
N GLU A 58 -4.61 -6.28 -12.62
CA GLU A 58 -4.72 -7.73 -12.63
C GLU A 58 -6.08 -8.23 -12.11
N ASN A 59 -6.68 -7.55 -11.14
CA ASN A 59 -7.98 -7.92 -10.59
C ASN A 59 -9.10 -7.60 -11.56
N VAL A 60 -9.06 -6.41 -12.17
CA VAL A 60 -10.06 -5.99 -13.17
C VAL A 60 -10.03 -6.90 -14.40
N LEU A 61 -8.83 -7.21 -14.92
CA LEU A 61 -8.67 -8.09 -16.09
C LEU A 61 -9.11 -9.53 -15.82
N ALA A 62 -8.99 -9.99 -14.58
CA ALA A 62 -9.41 -11.33 -14.19
C ALA A 62 -10.91 -11.41 -13.84
N GLY A 63 -11.57 -10.27 -13.54
CA GLY A 63 -12.94 -10.24 -13.01
C GLY A 63 -13.06 -10.82 -11.58
N GLU A 64 -11.94 -11.01 -10.89
CA GLU A 64 -11.88 -11.53 -9.52
C GLU A 64 -10.64 -11.02 -8.80
N ILE A 65 -10.59 -11.15 -7.47
CA ILE A 65 -9.42 -10.74 -6.68
C ILE A 65 -8.30 -11.77 -6.90
N LYS A 66 -7.35 -11.44 -7.77
CA LYS A 66 -6.11 -12.20 -7.98
C LYS A 66 -5.03 -11.81 -6.98
N GLN A 67 -5.06 -10.56 -6.53
CA GLN A 67 -4.02 -10.01 -5.69
C GLN A 67 -4.58 -8.94 -4.76
N PHE A 68 -4.19 -9.01 -3.48
CA PHE A 68 -4.51 -7.98 -2.50
C PHE A 68 -3.57 -6.78 -2.64
N GLN A 69 -4.10 -5.59 -2.33
CA GLN A 69 -3.39 -4.32 -2.39
C GLN A 69 -2.53 -4.09 -1.13
N LEU A 70 -1.36 -3.53 -1.29
CA LEU A 70 -0.54 -3.07 -0.18
C LEU A 70 -1.13 -1.84 0.52
N LEU A 71 -1.80 -0.98 -0.25
CA LEU A 71 -2.44 0.24 0.22
C LEU A 71 -3.88 0.32 -0.27
N SER A 72 -4.80 0.80 0.56
CA SER A 72 -6.08 1.31 0.08
C SER A 72 -5.87 2.55 -0.80
N VAL A 73 -6.91 2.99 -1.52
CA VAL A 73 -6.81 4.19 -2.36
C VAL A 73 -6.46 5.43 -1.52
N SER A 74 -7.11 5.60 -0.36
CA SER A 74 -6.86 6.72 0.55
C SER A 74 -5.42 6.72 1.09
N GLU A 75 -4.93 5.56 1.55
CA GLU A 75 -3.55 5.39 2.01
C GLU A 75 -2.55 5.68 0.87
N LYS A 76 -2.84 5.22 -0.35
CA LYS A 76 -1.99 5.47 -1.51
C LYS A 76 -1.89 6.96 -1.82
N LEU A 77 -3.01 7.67 -1.85
CA LEU A 77 -3.03 9.11 -2.11
C LEU A 77 -2.26 9.88 -1.04
N GLU A 78 -2.43 9.53 0.24
CA GLU A 78 -1.66 10.12 1.36
C GLU A 78 -0.14 9.88 1.19
N LYS A 79 0.26 8.64 0.84
CA LYS A 79 1.68 8.32 0.64
C LYS A 79 2.26 9.02 -0.60
N LEU A 80 1.50 9.17 -1.68
CA LEU A 80 1.92 9.95 -2.85
C LEU A 80 2.12 11.43 -2.50
N GLU A 81 1.21 12.02 -1.75
CA GLU A 81 1.34 13.40 -1.26
C GLU A 81 2.59 13.58 -0.40
N ARG A 82 2.84 12.68 0.55
CA ARG A 82 4.07 12.67 1.37
C ARG A 82 5.34 12.49 0.54
N ALA A 83 5.27 11.79 -0.60
CA ALA A 83 6.37 11.68 -1.54
C ALA A 83 6.59 12.96 -2.40
N GLY A 84 5.78 13.99 -2.20
CA GLY A 84 5.88 15.28 -2.89
C GLY A 84 5.01 15.40 -4.13
N ALA A 85 4.08 14.48 -4.38
CA ALA A 85 3.15 14.61 -5.50
C ALA A 85 2.28 15.86 -5.36
N GLU A 86 2.25 16.68 -6.41
CA GLU A 86 1.46 17.91 -6.47
C GLU A 86 0.09 17.66 -7.10
N ASN A 87 0.04 16.85 -8.16
CA ASN A 87 -1.18 16.49 -8.88
C ASN A 87 -1.25 14.97 -9.07
N CYS A 88 -2.44 14.41 -8.87
CA CYS A 88 -2.70 12.99 -9.06
C CYS A 88 -3.99 12.80 -9.86
N LEU A 89 -3.89 12.17 -11.03
CA LEU A 89 -5.03 11.71 -11.81
C LEU A 89 -5.35 10.28 -11.38
N LEU A 90 -6.50 10.12 -10.74
CA LEU A 90 -7.02 8.83 -10.30
C LEU A 90 -8.02 8.31 -11.31
N LEU A 91 -7.65 7.25 -12.02
CA LEU A 91 -8.46 6.63 -13.07
C LEU A 91 -9.09 5.32 -12.58
N ASP A 92 -10.29 5.04 -13.05
CA ASP A 92 -10.86 3.70 -13.01
C ASP A 92 -10.19 2.86 -14.09
N PHE A 93 -9.53 1.76 -13.69
CA PHE A 93 -8.97 0.84 -14.66
C PHE A 93 -10.11 -0.05 -15.20
N THR A 94 -10.47 0.16 -16.46
CA THR A 94 -11.54 -0.60 -17.13
C THR A 94 -10.99 -1.53 -18.19
N LEU A 95 -11.81 -2.47 -18.68
CA LEU A 95 -11.43 -3.34 -19.78
C LEU A 95 -11.15 -2.53 -21.06
N GLU A 96 -11.94 -1.46 -21.32
CA GLU A 96 -11.73 -0.56 -22.44
C GLU A 96 -10.38 0.16 -22.33
N LEU A 97 -10.06 0.73 -21.16
CA LEU A 97 -8.78 1.39 -20.91
C LEU A 97 -7.61 0.42 -21.12
N SER A 98 -7.77 -0.84 -20.72
CA SER A 98 -6.74 -1.88 -20.86
C SER A 98 -6.43 -2.27 -22.30
N GLN A 99 -7.33 -1.99 -23.23
CA GLN A 99 -7.16 -2.30 -24.66
C GLN A 99 -6.44 -1.20 -25.43
N LEU A 100 -6.33 0.00 -24.86
CA LEU A 100 -5.67 1.11 -25.53
C LEU A 100 -4.18 0.82 -25.75
N SER A 101 -3.72 1.03 -26.98
CA SER A 101 -2.29 1.11 -27.28
C SER A 101 -1.63 2.27 -26.53
N SER A 102 -0.31 2.28 -26.47
CA SER A 102 0.44 3.40 -25.88
C SER A 102 0.08 4.74 -26.51
N ARG A 103 -0.05 4.77 -27.84
CA ARG A 103 -0.43 5.98 -28.60
C ARG A 103 -1.83 6.46 -28.25
N GLU A 104 -2.83 5.55 -28.23
CA GLU A 104 -4.22 5.91 -27.91
C GLU A 104 -4.32 6.44 -26.47
N PHE A 105 -3.64 5.79 -25.51
CA PHE A 105 -3.59 6.25 -24.12
C PHE A 105 -2.92 7.64 -24.03
N MET A 106 -1.77 7.85 -24.65
CA MET A 106 -1.09 9.15 -24.67
C MET A 106 -1.96 10.25 -25.29
N SER A 107 -2.63 9.94 -26.40
CA SER A 107 -3.56 10.85 -27.08
C SER A 107 -4.73 11.23 -26.16
N LEU A 108 -5.32 10.26 -25.47
CA LEU A 108 -6.38 10.47 -24.49
C LEU A 108 -5.92 11.42 -23.37
N MET A 109 -4.75 11.17 -22.78
CA MET A 109 -4.20 12.00 -21.70
C MET A 109 -3.86 13.42 -22.18
N ASN A 110 -3.33 13.56 -23.38
CA ASN A 110 -3.06 14.88 -23.95
C ASN A 110 -4.36 15.67 -24.18
N ASN A 111 -5.36 15.06 -24.80
CA ASN A 111 -6.60 15.73 -25.20
C ASN A 111 -7.49 16.10 -24.02
N GLN A 112 -7.62 15.20 -23.02
CA GLN A 112 -8.52 15.43 -21.90
C GLN A 112 -7.85 16.20 -20.74
N PHE A 113 -6.58 15.93 -20.48
CA PHE A 113 -5.90 16.45 -19.28
C PHE A 113 -4.72 17.37 -19.57
N GLY A 114 -4.41 17.63 -20.84
CA GLY A 114 -3.33 18.54 -21.20
C GLY A 114 -1.92 18.00 -20.91
N VAL A 115 -1.74 16.67 -20.93
CA VAL A 115 -0.42 16.04 -20.77
C VAL A 115 0.44 16.36 -21.99
N LYS A 116 1.57 17.02 -21.79
CA LYS A 116 2.52 17.44 -22.83
C LYS A 116 3.74 16.53 -22.93
N GLY A 117 3.92 15.67 -21.93
CA GLY A 117 4.99 14.69 -21.95
C GLY A 117 4.80 13.61 -20.90
N PHE A 118 5.57 12.53 -21.07
CA PHE A 118 5.59 11.41 -20.12
C PHE A 118 6.99 11.20 -19.59
N TYR A 119 7.06 10.91 -18.28
CA TYR A 119 8.25 10.42 -17.60
C TYR A 119 8.05 8.93 -17.32
N ALA A 120 8.82 8.09 -17.98
CA ALA A 120 8.76 6.64 -17.83
C ALA A 120 10.03 6.14 -17.12
N GLY A 121 9.88 5.33 -16.08
CA GLY A 121 11.03 4.66 -15.46
C GLY A 121 11.80 3.78 -16.45
N TYR A 122 13.02 3.38 -16.09
CA TYR A 122 13.98 2.69 -16.97
C TYR A 122 13.37 1.54 -17.80
N ASN A 123 12.63 0.64 -17.19
CA ASN A 123 11.98 -0.50 -17.86
C ASN A 123 10.45 -0.39 -17.90
N HIS A 124 9.90 0.79 -17.59
CA HIS A 124 8.47 0.97 -17.50
C HIS A 124 7.85 1.21 -18.87
N ASN A 125 6.82 0.44 -19.19
CA ASN A 125 5.98 0.61 -20.38
C ASN A 125 4.51 0.57 -19.93
N PHE A 126 3.68 1.31 -20.62
CA PHE A 126 2.22 1.32 -20.44
C PHE A 126 1.52 1.18 -21.80
N GLY A 127 0.22 0.90 -21.78
CA GLY A 127 -0.56 0.56 -22.96
C GLY A 127 -0.48 -0.93 -23.33
N ASN A 128 -1.40 -1.36 -24.14
CA ASN A 128 -1.54 -2.75 -24.55
C ASN A 128 -0.54 -3.10 -25.67
N LYS A 129 0.46 -3.89 -25.35
CA LYS A 129 1.47 -4.35 -26.32
C LYS A 129 0.91 -5.28 -27.42
N LYS A 130 -0.25 -5.92 -27.18
CA LYS A 130 -0.90 -6.76 -28.20
C LYS A 130 -1.61 -5.93 -29.26
N SER A 131 -1.93 -4.68 -28.97
CA SER A 131 -2.61 -3.76 -29.90
C SER A 131 -1.65 -3.07 -30.87
N SER A 132 -0.35 -2.98 -30.52
CA SER A 132 0.67 -2.32 -31.35
C SER A 132 2.07 -2.78 -30.98
N ASN A 133 2.94 -3.00 -31.97
CA ASN A 133 4.38 -3.23 -31.76
C ASN A 133 5.17 -1.92 -31.60
N GLU A 134 4.48 -0.79 -31.52
CA GLU A 134 5.04 0.54 -31.40
C GLU A 134 5.70 0.75 -30.04
N THR A 135 6.86 1.37 -30.01
CA THR A 135 7.52 1.76 -28.77
C THR A 135 6.85 3.00 -28.15
N LEU A 136 7.11 3.28 -26.86
CA LEU A 136 6.63 4.53 -26.24
C LEU A 136 7.23 5.76 -26.94
N GLU A 137 8.46 5.66 -27.42
CA GLU A 137 9.18 6.69 -28.18
C GLU A 137 8.48 7.01 -29.50
N ASP A 138 8.12 5.98 -30.26
CA ASP A 138 7.41 6.15 -31.53
C ASP A 138 6.03 6.77 -31.32
N ALA A 139 5.30 6.29 -30.29
CA ALA A 139 4.00 6.80 -29.92
C ALA A 139 4.06 8.29 -29.52
N ALA A 140 5.00 8.66 -28.65
CA ALA A 140 5.19 10.04 -28.22
C ALA A 140 5.58 10.96 -29.38
N ASN A 141 6.56 10.55 -30.19
CA ASN A 141 7.02 11.32 -31.36
C ASN A 141 5.89 11.57 -32.36
N SER A 142 5.05 10.55 -32.65
CA SER A 142 3.93 10.66 -33.54
C SER A 142 2.85 11.66 -33.09
N LEU A 143 2.76 11.91 -31.79
CA LEU A 143 1.82 12.84 -31.18
C LEU A 143 2.43 14.20 -30.85
N GLY A 144 3.73 14.39 -31.12
CA GLY A 144 4.47 15.60 -30.72
C GLY A 144 4.59 15.78 -29.20
N LEU A 145 4.57 14.67 -28.43
CA LEU A 145 4.70 14.67 -26.99
C LEU A 145 6.15 14.40 -26.56
N LEU A 146 6.53 14.95 -25.44
CA LEU A 146 7.83 14.65 -24.82
C LEU A 146 7.82 13.26 -24.19
N LEU A 147 8.92 12.53 -24.30
CA LEU A 147 9.17 11.32 -23.52
C LEU A 147 10.54 11.44 -22.84
N VAL A 148 10.55 11.36 -21.52
CA VAL A 148 11.76 11.35 -20.71
C VAL A 148 11.90 9.95 -20.10
N ARG A 149 13.04 9.31 -20.31
CA ARG A 149 13.37 8.04 -19.65
C ARG A 149 14.12 8.30 -18.37
N GLY A 150 13.66 7.66 -17.30
CA GLY A 150 14.33 7.68 -16.01
C GLY A 150 15.48 6.70 -15.94
N GLU A 151 16.35 6.92 -14.97
CA GLU A 151 17.42 5.99 -14.63
C GLU A 151 16.90 4.83 -13.76
N GLU A 152 17.62 3.72 -13.78
CA GLU A 152 17.32 2.58 -12.91
C GLU A 152 17.60 2.94 -11.45
N PHE A 153 16.62 2.73 -10.59
CA PHE A 153 16.81 2.85 -9.15
C PHE A 153 17.49 1.60 -8.62
N SER A 154 18.74 1.73 -8.21
CA SER A 154 19.47 0.70 -7.47
C SER A 154 19.77 1.18 -6.06
N ASP A 155 19.70 0.28 -5.07
CA ASP A 155 20.21 0.58 -3.75
C ASP A 155 21.76 0.58 -3.77
N VAL A 156 22.37 1.05 -2.68
CA VAL A 156 23.83 1.16 -2.52
C VAL A 156 24.54 -0.19 -2.73
N THR A 157 23.83 -1.31 -2.63
CA THR A 157 24.35 -2.69 -2.80
C THR A 157 24.14 -3.24 -4.20
N GLY A 158 23.33 -2.57 -5.04
CA GLY A 158 23.03 -2.97 -6.43
C GLY A 158 22.18 -4.23 -6.59
N ASN A 159 21.80 -4.90 -5.49
CA ASN A 159 21.19 -6.23 -5.52
C ASN A 159 19.71 -6.28 -5.13
N ARG A 160 19.11 -5.17 -4.68
CA ARG A 160 17.70 -5.19 -4.22
C ARG A 160 16.74 -4.75 -5.31
N ARG A 161 15.81 -5.62 -5.63
CA ARG A 161 14.68 -5.30 -6.51
C ARG A 161 13.53 -4.71 -5.69
N PHE A 162 13.27 -3.42 -5.89
CA PHE A 162 12.12 -2.73 -5.31
C PHE A 162 10.87 -2.99 -6.16
N SER A 163 9.97 -3.80 -5.65
CA SER A 163 8.68 -4.06 -6.33
C SER A 163 7.58 -4.40 -5.34
N SER A 164 6.34 -4.03 -5.66
CA SER A 164 5.16 -4.39 -4.86
C SER A 164 5.04 -5.91 -4.67
N THR A 165 5.43 -6.70 -5.67
CA THR A 165 5.42 -8.18 -5.59
C THR A 165 6.41 -8.69 -4.54
N THR A 166 7.63 -8.15 -4.47
CA THR A 166 8.60 -8.53 -3.45
C THR A 166 8.09 -8.19 -2.06
N ILE A 167 7.50 -7.00 -1.88
CA ILE A 167 6.94 -6.55 -0.60
C ILE A 167 5.78 -7.47 -0.16
N ARG A 168 4.86 -7.82 -1.07
CA ARG A 168 3.77 -8.77 -0.76
C ARG A 168 4.33 -10.11 -0.29
N ASN A 169 5.31 -10.64 -1.01
CA ASN A 169 5.95 -11.90 -0.65
C ASN A 169 6.62 -11.83 0.73
N SER A 170 7.26 -10.72 1.06
CA SER A 170 7.86 -10.52 2.39
C SER A 170 6.79 -10.54 3.49
N LEU A 171 5.66 -9.82 3.32
CA LEU A 171 4.53 -9.81 4.26
C LEU A 171 3.88 -11.19 4.40
N LEU A 172 3.71 -11.91 3.29
CA LEU A 172 3.14 -13.27 3.26
C LEU A 172 4.11 -14.36 3.77
N ASN A 173 5.36 -14.02 4.03
CA ASN A 173 6.38 -14.89 4.62
C ASN A 173 6.87 -14.43 5.99
N ASN A 174 6.15 -13.52 6.65
CA ASN A 174 6.47 -12.97 7.97
C ASN A 174 7.77 -12.14 8.01
N ASN A 175 8.30 -11.73 6.88
CA ASN A 175 9.53 -10.93 6.78
C ASN A 175 9.20 -9.42 6.88
N ILE A 176 8.68 -8.98 8.03
CA ILE A 176 8.21 -7.61 8.24
C ILE A 176 9.34 -6.59 8.07
N LYS A 177 10.54 -6.88 8.59
CA LYS A 177 11.71 -6.00 8.48
C LYS A 177 12.12 -5.77 7.02
N GLU A 178 12.08 -6.82 6.20
CA GLU A 178 12.36 -6.72 4.77
C GLU A 178 11.31 -5.86 4.07
N ALA A 179 10.00 -6.10 4.33
CA ALA A 179 8.93 -5.29 3.79
C ALA A 179 9.10 -3.81 4.17
N THR A 180 9.40 -3.49 5.45
CA THR A 180 9.69 -2.14 5.94
C THR A 180 10.89 -1.52 5.21
N SER A 181 11.98 -2.28 5.03
CA SER A 181 13.17 -1.81 4.33
C SER A 181 12.91 -1.45 2.86
N LEU A 182 12.06 -2.22 2.17
CA LEU A 182 11.66 -1.97 0.78
C LEU A 182 10.66 -0.82 0.66
N LEU A 183 9.67 -0.77 1.55
CA LEU A 183 8.68 0.32 1.61
C LEU A 183 9.33 1.66 1.98
N GLY A 184 10.22 1.67 2.96
CA GLY A 184 10.74 2.88 3.59
C GLY A 184 9.89 3.38 4.76
N TYR A 185 8.85 2.63 5.12
CA TYR A 185 7.98 2.87 6.27
C TYR A 185 7.41 1.53 6.77
N HIS A 186 6.91 1.51 8.01
CA HIS A 186 6.27 0.33 8.56
C HIS A 186 4.94 0.03 7.86
N TYR A 187 4.75 -1.24 7.46
CA TYR A 187 3.45 -1.66 6.92
C TYR A 187 2.36 -1.44 7.96
N GLU A 188 1.19 -0.95 7.51
CA GLU A 188 0.11 -0.57 8.41
C GLU A 188 -1.25 -1.09 7.91
N ILE A 189 -2.14 -1.35 8.85
CA ILE A 189 -3.54 -1.68 8.61
C ILE A 189 -4.37 -0.70 9.41
N ALA A 190 -5.22 0.06 8.74
CA ALA A 190 -6.27 0.87 9.34
C ALA A 190 -7.60 0.12 9.27
N GLY A 191 -8.44 0.36 10.26
CA GLY A 191 -9.76 -0.26 10.32
C GLY A 191 -10.57 0.19 11.53
N THR A 192 -11.75 -0.38 11.66
CA THR A 192 -12.67 -0.10 12.77
C THR A 192 -12.67 -1.26 13.76
N VAL A 193 -12.71 -0.95 15.05
CA VAL A 193 -12.82 -1.97 16.10
C VAL A 193 -14.24 -2.52 16.14
N ILE A 194 -14.36 -3.83 15.96
CA ILE A 194 -15.63 -4.55 15.96
C ILE A 194 -15.73 -5.52 17.16
N HIS A 195 -16.96 -5.99 17.45
CA HIS A 195 -17.17 -7.02 18.43
C HIS A 195 -16.52 -8.34 18.02
N GLY A 196 -15.75 -8.93 18.92
CA GLY A 196 -15.15 -10.26 18.78
C GLY A 196 -15.64 -11.23 19.87
N GLN A 197 -14.96 -12.37 19.96
CA GLN A 197 -15.34 -13.43 20.92
C GLN A 197 -14.95 -13.12 22.40
N GLN A 198 -14.27 -12.01 22.68
CA GLN A 198 -13.87 -11.51 24.00
C GLN A 198 -13.07 -12.50 24.89
N ARG A 199 -12.48 -13.55 24.30
CA ARG A 199 -11.73 -14.58 25.04
C ARG A 199 -10.51 -14.01 25.78
N GLY A 200 -9.85 -13.01 25.23
CA GLY A 200 -8.70 -12.35 25.87
C GLY A 200 -9.05 -11.65 27.18
N ARG A 201 -10.29 -11.13 27.31
CA ARG A 201 -10.74 -10.46 28.54
C ARG A 201 -10.75 -11.41 29.74
N THR A 202 -11.12 -12.69 29.55
CA THR A 202 -11.18 -13.70 30.64
C THR A 202 -9.83 -14.09 31.20
N ILE A 203 -8.75 -13.87 30.45
CA ILE A 203 -7.37 -14.18 30.87
C ILE A 203 -6.53 -12.93 31.17
N GLY A 204 -7.18 -11.75 31.24
CA GLY A 204 -6.53 -10.48 31.57
C GLY A 204 -5.79 -9.79 30.44
N PHE A 205 -5.99 -10.22 29.18
CA PHE A 205 -5.42 -9.62 27.97
C PHE A 205 -6.52 -9.26 26.97
N PRO A 206 -7.28 -8.19 27.23
CA PRO A 206 -8.34 -7.76 26.32
C PRO A 206 -7.77 -7.44 24.95
N THR A 207 -8.48 -7.86 23.88
CA THR A 207 -8.10 -7.61 22.47
C THR A 207 -9.19 -6.82 21.76
N ALA A 208 -8.76 -5.89 20.88
CA ALA A 208 -9.60 -5.23 19.91
C ALA A 208 -9.58 -6.05 18.61
N ASN A 209 -10.77 -6.40 18.10
CA ASN A 209 -10.89 -7.03 16.80
C ASN A 209 -10.98 -5.95 15.73
N ILE A 210 -10.08 -5.97 14.75
CA ILE A 210 -9.97 -4.94 13.73
C ILE A 210 -10.58 -5.44 12.43
N MET A 211 -11.57 -4.72 11.93
CA MET A 211 -12.09 -4.89 10.57
C MET A 211 -11.38 -3.88 9.67
N PRO A 212 -10.53 -4.32 8.73
CA PRO A 212 -9.84 -3.41 7.81
C PRO A 212 -10.80 -2.56 6.98
N ASP A 213 -10.45 -1.30 6.74
CA ASP A 213 -11.26 -0.34 5.95
C ASP A 213 -11.43 -0.77 4.49
N SER A 214 -10.51 -1.59 3.98
CA SER A 214 -10.60 -2.14 2.63
C SER A 214 -10.55 -3.66 2.66
N HIS A 215 -11.51 -4.29 2.00
CA HIS A 215 -11.53 -5.74 1.79
C HIS A 215 -10.44 -6.23 0.82
N LEU A 216 -9.82 -5.31 0.07
CA LEU A 216 -8.70 -5.58 -0.84
C LEU A 216 -7.34 -5.42 -0.15
N LYS A 217 -7.29 -4.95 1.10
CA LYS A 217 -6.05 -4.76 1.85
C LYS A 217 -5.34 -6.09 2.09
N LEU A 218 -4.05 -6.16 1.80
CA LEU A 218 -3.23 -7.33 2.12
C LEU A 218 -3.10 -7.47 3.64
N ILE A 219 -3.51 -8.61 4.15
CA ILE A 219 -3.28 -8.99 5.54
C ILE A 219 -2.01 -9.85 5.58
N PRO A 220 -1.01 -9.54 6.44
CA PRO A 220 0.17 -10.37 6.61
C PRO A 220 -0.19 -11.80 6.99
N LYS A 221 0.75 -12.73 6.83
CA LYS A 221 0.56 -14.13 7.19
C LYS A 221 0.16 -14.30 8.65
N THR A 222 -0.54 -15.39 8.95
CA THR A 222 -0.94 -15.75 10.33
C THR A 222 0.24 -15.80 11.30
N GLY A 223 0.01 -15.31 12.52
CA GLY A 223 0.99 -15.28 13.60
C GLY A 223 0.83 -14.07 14.52
N VAL A 224 1.76 -13.93 15.45
CA VAL A 224 1.80 -12.83 16.42
C VAL A 224 2.90 -11.86 16.03
N TYR A 225 2.58 -10.56 16.10
CA TYR A 225 3.44 -9.47 15.66
C TYR A 225 3.61 -8.41 16.72
N ALA A 226 4.80 -7.84 16.81
CA ALA A 226 5.06 -6.59 17.53
C ALA A 226 4.58 -5.43 16.65
N CYS A 227 3.67 -4.62 17.19
CA CYS A 227 3.03 -3.53 16.50
C CYS A 227 2.98 -2.27 17.36
N ARG A 228 2.70 -1.13 16.70
CA ARG A 228 2.29 0.11 17.36
C ARG A 228 0.86 0.42 16.95
N ALA A 229 0.00 0.64 17.95
CA ALA A 229 -1.38 1.03 17.73
C ALA A 229 -1.53 2.56 17.85
N PHE A 230 -2.36 3.11 16.98
CA PHE A 230 -2.78 4.52 16.97
C PHE A 230 -4.30 4.55 17.10
N ILE A 231 -4.81 5.22 18.11
CA ILE A 231 -6.24 5.35 18.41
C ILE A 231 -6.49 6.79 18.78
N ASN A 232 -7.06 7.59 17.89
CA ASN A 232 -7.11 9.05 18.06
C ASN A 232 -5.69 9.59 18.40
N ASP A 233 -5.54 10.29 19.50
CA ASP A 233 -4.26 10.83 19.99
C ASP A 233 -3.46 9.84 20.86
N PHE A 234 -4.00 8.65 21.13
CA PHE A 234 -3.34 7.63 21.94
C PHE A 234 -2.47 6.73 21.07
N ILE A 235 -1.18 6.65 21.41
CA ILE A 235 -0.20 5.81 20.72
C ILE A 235 0.43 4.86 21.73
N SER A 236 0.39 3.55 21.44
CA SER A 236 0.94 2.56 22.35
C SER A 236 1.51 1.35 21.60
N PRO A 237 2.51 0.64 22.19
CA PRO A 237 2.87 -0.69 21.74
C PRO A 237 1.65 -1.63 21.78
N ALA A 238 1.61 -2.56 20.83
CA ALA A 238 0.55 -3.55 20.74
C ALA A 238 1.09 -4.88 20.25
N MET A 239 0.48 -5.97 20.69
CA MET A 239 0.66 -7.29 20.10
C MET A 239 -0.54 -7.57 19.20
N VAL A 240 -0.30 -7.90 17.92
CA VAL A 240 -1.35 -8.23 16.97
C VAL A 240 -1.28 -9.71 16.62
N ASN A 241 -2.36 -10.43 16.87
CA ASN A 241 -2.56 -11.79 16.39
C ASN A 241 -3.36 -11.77 15.08
N ILE A 242 -2.80 -12.35 14.03
CA ILE A 242 -3.49 -12.62 12.77
C ILE A 242 -3.73 -14.13 12.70
N GLY A 243 -4.99 -14.53 12.70
CA GLY A 243 -5.39 -15.94 12.74
C GLY A 243 -6.67 -16.22 11.98
N TYR A 244 -6.98 -17.49 11.78
CA TYR A 244 -8.26 -17.90 11.22
C TYR A 244 -9.21 -18.34 12.34
N ASN A 245 -10.43 -17.85 12.29
CA ASN A 245 -11.47 -18.27 13.21
C ASN A 245 -12.07 -19.61 12.74
N PRO A 246 -11.88 -20.72 13.46
CA PRO A 246 -12.34 -22.04 13.00
C PRO A 246 -13.86 -22.22 12.93
N THR A 247 -14.64 -21.20 13.32
CA THR A 247 -16.11 -21.20 13.33
C THR A 247 -16.75 -20.36 12.23
N ALA A 248 -15.98 -19.66 11.40
CA ALA A 248 -16.48 -18.90 10.26
C ALA A 248 -16.27 -19.74 8.99
N GLY A 249 -17.32 -20.08 8.27
CA GLY A 249 -17.35 -21.04 7.15
C GLY A 249 -16.36 -20.80 6.00
N LEU A 250 -16.55 -21.47 4.86
CA LEU A 250 -15.61 -21.65 3.72
C LEU A 250 -15.03 -20.39 3.01
N LEU A 251 -15.29 -19.17 3.50
CA LEU A 251 -14.71 -17.90 3.01
C LEU A 251 -13.96 -17.16 4.15
N GLU A 252 -13.07 -17.84 4.84
CA GLU A 252 -12.38 -17.31 6.01
C GLU A 252 -11.40 -16.19 5.63
N LYS A 253 -11.79 -14.95 5.96
CA LYS A 253 -10.81 -13.86 6.10
C LYS A 253 -10.09 -14.03 7.44
N PRO A 254 -8.76 -13.80 7.50
CA PRO A 254 -8.05 -13.83 8.76
C PRO A 254 -8.61 -12.77 9.72
N SER A 255 -8.81 -13.13 11.01
CA SER A 255 -9.10 -12.18 12.06
C SER A 255 -7.83 -11.41 12.46
N ILE A 256 -7.98 -10.14 12.81
CA ILE A 256 -6.91 -9.28 13.31
C ILE A 256 -7.29 -8.88 14.73
N GLU A 257 -6.57 -9.38 15.71
CA GLU A 257 -6.81 -9.12 17.12
C GLU A 257 -5.63 -8.39 17.74
N ALA A 258 -5.84 -7.15 18.17
CA ALA A 258 -4.80 -6.30 18.76
C ALA A 258 -4.96 -6.24 20.29
N HIS A 259 -3.96 -6.71 21.04
CA HIS A 259 -3.81 -6.41 22.44
C HIS A 259 -2.95 -5.15 22.60
N ILE A 260 -3.58 -4.04 22.97
CA ILE A 260 -2.95 -2.73 23.09
C ILE A 260 -2.38 -2.63 24.52
N LEU A 261 -1.07 -2.41 24.61
CA LEU A 261 -0.40 -2.28 25.90
C LEU A 261 -0.75 -0.93 26.52
N ASP A 262 -0.81 -0.92 27.86
CA ASP A 262 -1.00 0.31 28.65
C ASP A 262 -2.29 1.10 28.33
N LEU A 263 -3.25 0.45 27.64
CA LEU A 263 -4.58 1.03 27.44
C LEU A 263 -5.27 1.18 28.81
N PRO A 264 -5.88 2.34 29.12
CA PRO A 264 -6.62 2.51 30.37
C PRO A 264 -7.69 1.43 30.53
N LYS A 265 -7.86 0.93 31.75
CA LYS A 265 -8.90 -0.07 32.05
C LYS A 265 -10.27 0.51 31.70
N ASP A 266 -11.14 -0.35 31.21
CA ASP A 266 -12.53 -0.04 30.84
C ASP A 266 -12.68 0.95 29.67
N THR A 267 -11.61 1.17 28.87
CA THR A 267 -11.74 1.92 27.61
C THR A 267 -12.60 1.14 26.63
N ASP A 268 -13.70 1.73 26.21
CA ASP A 268 -14.52 1.20 25.13
C ASP A 268 -13.97 1.65 23.76
N LEU A 269 -13.55 0.69 22.97
CA LEU A 269 -13.00 0.93 21.64
C LEU A 269 -13.97 0.57 20.50
N TYR A 270 -15.15 0.04 20.79
CA TYR A 270 -16.07 -0.39 19.74
C TYR A 270 -16.50 0.77 18.85
N GLY A 271 -16.42 0.57 17.53
CA GLY A 271 -16.70 1.58 16.52
C GLY A 271 -15.60 2.65 16.37
N THR A 272 -14.50 2.56 17.14
CA THR A 272 -13.39 3.50 17.03
C THR A 272 -12.47 3.10 15.87
N GLU A 273 -11.96 4.08 15.15
CA GLU A 273 -10.91 3.88 14.15
C GLU A 273 -9.57 3.56 14.85
N ILE A 274 -8.89 2.56 14.34
CA ILE A 274 -7.59 2.13 14.81
C ILE A 274 -6.66 1.88 13.63
N LYS A 275 -5.40 2.25 13.79
CA LYS A 275 -4.33 1.90 12.88
C LYS A 275 -3.25 1.13 13.62
N VAL A 276 -2.80 0.00 13.06
CA VAL A 276 -1.69 -0.79 13.58
C VAL A 276 -0.54 -0.83 12.61
N GLN A 277 0.64 -0.45 13.05
CA GLN A 277 1.91 -0.51 12.30
C GLN A 277 2.70 -1.74 12.73
N PHE A 278 3.15 -2.55 11.78
CA PHE A 278 3.88 -3.79 11.99
C PHE A 278 5.39 -3.53 12.04
N PHE A 279 6.03 -3.93 13.13
CA PHE A 279 7.47 -3.76 13.35
C PHE A 279 8.24 -5.06 13.16
N ASP A 280 7.75 -6.15 13.75
CA ASP A 280 8.41 -7.44 13.64
C ASP A 280 7.43 -8.61 13.81
N PHE A 281 7.82 -9.77 13.32
CA PHE A 281 7.13 -11.03 13.55
C PHE A 281 7.68 -11.68 14.80
N LEU A 282 6.83 -11.96 15.80
CA LEU A 282 7.24 -12.57 17.04
C LEU A 282 7.26 -14.10 16.95
N ARG A 283 6.16 -14.70 16.50
CA ARG A 283 6.03 -16.15 16.41
C ARG A 283 4.81 -16.60 15.58
N LYS A 284 4.82 -17.88 15.21
CA LYS A 284 3.63 -18.55 14.64
C LYS A 284 2.54 -18.71 15.70
N GLU A 285 1.30 -18.89 15.27
CA GLU A 285 0.22 -19.32 16.15
C GLU A 285 0.54 -20.69 16.77
N LYS A 286 0.17 -20.85 18.03
CA LYS A 286 0.36 -22.09 18.79
C LYS A 286 -0.86 -22.36 19.65
N LYS A 287 -1.30 -23.60 19.71
CA LYS A 287 -2.29 -24.05 20.69
C LYS A 287 -1.60 -24.32 22.03
N PHE A 288 -2.25 -23.94 23.11
CA PHE A 288 -1.74 -24.12 24.47
C PHE A 288 -2.62 -25.13 25.20
N PRO A 289 -2.03 -26.03 26.00
CA PRO A 289 -2.78 -27.05 26.74
C PRO A 289 -3.68 -26.43 27.84
N ASN A 290 -3.24 -25.30 28.41
CA ASN A 290 -3.95 -24.62 29.49
C ASN A 290 -3.73 -23.10 29.44
N PHE A 291 -4.49 -22.37 30.27
CA PHE A 291 -4.44 -20.91 30.31
C PHE A 291 -3.14 -20.37 30.91
N GLU A 292 -2.47 -21.10 31.77
CA GLU A 292 -1.23 -20.66 32.43
C GLU A 292 -0.10 -20.57 31.37
N GLU A 293 0.09 -21.61 30.58
CA GLU A 293 1.07 -21.59 29.49
C GLU A 293 0.78 -20.51 28.44
N LEU A 294 -0.50 -20.30 28.12
CA LEU A 294 -0.90 -19.20 27.24
C LEU A 294 -0.53 -17.84 27.84
N ARG A 295 -0.83 -17.65 29.13
CA ARG A 295 -0.52 -16.40 29.84
C ARG A 295 0.99 -16.13 29.88
N GLU A 296 1.79 -17.14 30.22
CA GLU A 296 3.26 -17.00 30.23
C GLU A 296 3.78 -16.62 28.80
N GLN A 297 3.24 -17.23 27.77
CA GLN A 297 3.66 -16.89 26.40
C GLN A 297 3.29 -15.45 26.05
N ILE A 298 2.09 -14.99 26.39
CA ILE A 298 1.67 -13.60 26.15
C ILE A 298 2.58 -12.63 26.90
N LEU A 299 3.02 -12.94 28.11
CA LEU A 299 3.97 -12.10 28.86
C LEU A 299 5.34 -12.05 28.18
N ARG A 300 5.82 -13.15 27.59
CA ARG A 300 7.05 -13.16 26.78
C ARG A 300 6.90 -12.33 25.52
N ASP A 301 5.78 -12.49 24.82
CA ASP A 301 5.47 -11.71 23.61
C ASP A 301 5.41 -10.20 23.94
N ARG A 302 4.81 -9.84 25.09
CA ARG A 302 4.78 -8.46 25.58
C ARG A 302 6.18 -7.90 25.82
N GLN A 303 7.03 -8.67 26.49
CA GLN A 303 8.41 -8.24 26.76
C GLN A 303 9.19 -8.01 25.45
N MET A 304 9.11 -8.96 24.51
CA MET A 304 9.74 -8.83 23.18
C MET A 304 9.21 -7.61 22.43
N THR A 305 7.89 -7.36 22.49
CA THR A 305 7.28 -6.18 21.85
C THR A 305 7.86 -4.89 22.41
N LEU A 306 7.97 -4.76 23.72
CA LEU A 306 8.55 -3.57 24.37
C LEU A 306 10.03 -3.38 23.99
N GLU A 307 10.81 -4.45 23.94
CA GLU A 307 12.21 -4.41 23.52
C GLU A 307 12.36 -3.93 22.07
N ILE A 308 11.51 -4.44 21.14
CA ILE A 308 11.49 -4.00 19.74
C ILE A 308 11.12 -2.52 19.65
N MET A 309 10.11 -2.06 20.42
CA MET A 309 9.63 -0.67 20.40
C MET A 309 10.59 0.32 21.06
N SER A 310 11.51 -0.14 21.91
CA SER A 310 12.53 0.70 22.55
C SER A 310 13.78 0.94 21.69
N GLN A 311 13.90 0.21 20.58
CA GLN A 311 14.99 0.43 19.61
C GLN A 311 14.75 1.72 18.83
N PRO A 312 15.78 2.58 18.66
CA PRO A 312 15.66 3.86 17.98
C PRO A 312 15.33 3.72 16.48
#